data_5c5917af92e7b9dd574fd00d9c2feb3d
#
_entry.id   5c5917af92e7b9dd574fd00d9c2feb3d
#
_cell.length_a   1.000
_cell.length_b   1.000
_cell.length_c   1.000
_cell.angle_alpha   90.00
_cell.angle_beta   90.00
_cell.angle_gamma   90.00
#
_symmetry.space_group_name_H-M   'P 1'
#
loop_
_entity.id
_entity.type
_entity.pdbx_description
1 polymer ?
#
loop_
_entity_poly.entity_id
_entity_poly.type
_entity_poly.pdbx_seq_one_letter_code
_entity_poly.pdbx_strand_id
1 'polypeptide(L)'
;AARLLNYKAASRYDKGEDCGADANMAKVTAVEAGIQAVYHSMQTFGGYGYAVEHDVERWWREVNLVRLAPVTHQMALAFIGQHVLGMPKSY
;
A
#
# COMPACT_ATOMS: atom_id res chain seq x y z
N ALA A 1 -11.95 0.21 -0.72
CA ALA A 1 -11.46 0.86 0.52
C ALA A 1 -10.25 1.76 0.25
N ALA A 2 -9.17 1.28 -0.39
CA ALA A 2 -7.92 2.03 -0.61
C ALA A 2 -8.13 3.41 -1.26
N ARG A 3 -8.93 3.48 -2.33
CA ARG A 3 -9.23 4.75 -3.01
C ARG A 3 -9.92 5.77 -2.10
N LEU A 4 -10.86 5.32 -1.29
CA LEU A 4 -11.58 6.21 -0.35
C LEU A 4 -10.66 6.73 0.75
N LEU A 5 -9.79 5.87 1.28
CA LEU A 5 -8.77 6.27 2.27
C LEU A 5 -7.81 7.30 1.68
N ASN A 6 -7.39 7.11 0.42
CA ASN A 6 -6.51 8.06 -0.26
C ASN A 6 -7.19 9.43 -0.44
N TYR A 7 -8.45 9.47 -0.88
CA TYR A 7 -9.20 10.73 -1.00
C TYR A 7 -9.44 11.38 0.36
N LYS A 8 -9.68 10.60 1.41
CA LYS A 8 -9.82 11.12 2.77
C LYS A 8 -8.52 11.81 3.23
N ALA A 9 -7.38 11.13 3.06
CA ALA A 9 -6.08 11.70 3.41
C ALA A 9 -5.79 13.00 2.64
N ALA A 10 -6.02 12.99 1.32
CA ALA A 10 -5.84 14.18 0.48
C ALA A 10 -6.76 15.34 0.91
N SER A 11 -8.04 15.07 1.16
CA SER A 11 -9.00 16.09 1.61
C SER A 11 -8.60 16.72 2.95
N ARG A 12 -8.08 15.93 3.88
CA ARG A 12 -7.56 16.47 5.16
C ARG A 12 -6.31 17.31 4.96
N TYR A 13 -5.40 16.85 4.11
CA TYR A 13 -4.20 17.61 3.77
C TYR A 13 -4.55 18.99 3.17
N ASP A 14 -5.49 19.02 2.22
CA ASP A 14 -5.96 20.26 1.57
C ASP A 14 -6.57 21.26 2.58
N LYS A 15 -7.15 20.75 3.67
CA LYS A 15 -7.72 21.58 4.76
C LYS A 15 -6.67 22.00 5.81
N GLY A 16 -5.43 21.58 5.67
CA GLY A 16 -4.38 21.80 6.67
C GLY A 16 -4.54 20.99 7.96
N GLU A 17 -5.33 19.91 7.92
CA GLU A 17 -5.53 19.00 9.05
C GLU A 17 -4.41 17.94 9.10
N ASP A 18 -4.15 17.37 10.28
CA ASP A 18 -3.27 16.20 10.39
C ASP A 18 -3.88 15.01 9.63
N CYS A 19 -3.17 14.54 8.63
CA CYS A 19 -3.57 13.41 7.78
C CYS A 19 -2.62 12.20 7.90
N GLY A 20 -1.65 12.22 8.83
CA GLY A 20 -0.62 11.18 8.94
C GLY A 20 -1.19 9.77 9.12
N ALA A 21 -2.19 9.62 9.99
CA ALA A 21 -2.86 8.33 10.20
C ALA A 21 -3.60 7.85 8.94
N ASP A 22 -4.36 8.75 8.29
CA ASP A 22 -5.13 8.42 7.09
C ASP A 22 -4.19 8.06 5.91
N ALA A 23 -3.07 8.77 5.75
CA ALA A 23 -2.08 8.49 4.71
C ALA A 23 -1.42 7.11 4.89
N ASN A 24 -1.05 6.75 6.13
CA ASN A 24 -0.48 5.44 6.42
C ASN A 24 -1.51 4.32 6.23
N MET A 25 -2.76 4.50 6.66
CA MET A 25 -3.84 3.54 6.39
C MET A 25 -4.11 3.38 4.90
N ALA A 26 -4.12 4.47 4.14
CA ALA A 26 -4.27 4.43 2.68
C ALA A 26 -3.13 3.64 2.03
N LYS A 27 -1.89 3.90 2.43
CA LYS A 27 -0.71 3.18 1.92
C LYS A 27 -0.82 1.67 2.20
N VAL A 28 -1.04 1.28 3.46
CA VAL A 28 -1.15 -0.14 3.85
C VAL A 28 -2.22 -0.84 3.01
N THR A 29 -3.42 -0.27 2.95
CA THR A 29 -4.55 -0.88 2.24
C THR A 29 -4.31 -0.94 0.73
N ALA A 30 -3.73 0.11 0.14
CA ALA A 30 -3.47 0.15 -1.31
C ALA A 30 -2.38 -0.85 -1.73
N VAL A 31 -1.32 -0.96 -0.95
CA VAL A 31 -0.21 -1.89 -1.24
C VAL A 31 -0.69 -3.34 -1.14
N GLU A 32 -1.43 -3.70 -0.10
CA GLU A 32 -1.97 -5.06 0.03
C GLU A 32 -2.94 -5.40 -1.12
N ALA A 33 -3.84 -4.48 -1.45
CA ALA A 33 -4.75 -4.66 -2.59
C ALA A 33 -3.99 -4.81 -3.92
N GLY A 34 -2.95 -4.01 -4.14
CA GLY A 34 -2.10 -4.08 -5.32
C GLY A 34 -1.37 -5.42 -5.44
N ILE A 35 -0.77 -5.90 -4.36
CA ILE A 35 -0.09 -7.20 -4.33
C ILE A 35 -1.07 -8.33 -4.67
N GLN A 36 -2.25 -8.34 -4.06
CA GLN A 36 -3.27 -9.35 -4.33
C GLN A 36 -3.77 -9.28 -5.80
N ALA A 37 -3.99 -8.08 -6.32
CA ALA A 37 -4.42 -7.90 -7.70
C ALA A 37 -3.40 -8.45 -8.71
N VAL A 38 -2.12 -8.13 -8.52
CA VAL A 38 -1.06 -8.63 -9.40
C VAL A 38 -0.84 -10.13 -9.23
N TYR A 39 -0.94 -10.66 -8.00
CA TYR A 39 -0.88 -12.09 -7.75
C TYR A 39 -1.99 -12.84 -8.54
N HIS A 40 -3.23 -12.38 -8.44
CA HIS A 40 -4.34 -12.99 -9.17
C HIS A 40 -4.19 -12.83 -10.70
N SER A 41 -3.68 -11.68 -11.15
CA SER A 41 -3.37 -11.49 -12.58
C SER A 41 -2.35 -12.52 -13.06
N MET A 42 -1.26 -12.71 -12.31
CA MET A 42 -0.23 -13.70 -12.63
C MET A 42 -0.81 -15.13 -12.69
N GLN A 43 -1.67 -15.50 -11.72
CA GLN A 43 -2.33 -16.79 -11.72
C GLN A 43 -3.25 -16.97 -12.93
N THR A 44 -3.97 -15.91 -13.33
CA THR A 44 -4.87 -15.93 -14.50
C THR A 44 -4.10 -16.09 -15.81
N PHE A 45 -2.96 -15.39 -15.94
CA PHE A 45 -2.08 -15.52 -17.12
C PHE A 45 -1.31 -16.84 -17.14
N GLY A 46 -1.15 -17.52 -16.01
CA GLY A 46 -0.33 -18.73 -15.90
C GLY A 46 1.11 -18.47 -16.32
N GLY A 47 1.70 -19.36 -17.11
CA GLY A 47 3.08 -19.22 -17.60
C GLY A 47 3.34 -17.92 -18.36
N TYR A 48 2.35 -17.40 -19.08
CA TYR A 48 2.49 -16.11 -19.77
C TYR A 48 2.62 -14.91 -18.82
N GLY A 49 2.10 -15.00 -17.59
CA GLY A 49 2.30 -13.96 -16.57
C GLY A 49 3.74 -13.82 -16.11
N TYR A 50 4.56 -14.85 -16.31
CA TYR A 50 5.99 -14.87 -16.00
C TYR A 50 6.86 -14.41 -17.18
N ALA A 51 6.30 -14.34 -18.39
CA ALA A 51 7.01 -13.97 -19.60
C ALA A 51 7.10 -12.45 -19.74
N VAL A 52 8.26 -11.95 -20.20
CA VAL A 52 8.54 -10.51 -20.31
C VAL A 52 7.72 -9.78 -21.37
N GLU A 53 7.12 -10.52 -22.30
CA GLU A 53 6.21 -9.99 -23.33
C GLU A 53 4.91 -9.45 -22.74
N HIS A 54 4.59 -9.83 -21.51
CA HIS A 54 3.41 -9.38 -20.77
C HIS A 54 3.84 -8.59 -19.54
N ASP A 55 3.24 -7.44 -19.32
CA ASP A 55 3.60 -6.51 -18.25
C ASP A 55 3.36 -7.07 -16.82
N VAL A 56 2.72 -8.20 -16.67
CA VAL A 56 2.35 -8.77 -15.36
C VAL A 56 3.57 -9.04 -14.49
N GLU A 57 4.66 -9.58 -15.06
CA GLU A 57 5.91 -9.83 -14.32
C GLU A 57 6.55 -8.52 -13.83
N ARG A 58 6.46 -7.46 -14.63
CA ARG A 58 6.94 -6.13 -14.26
C ARG A 58 6.10 -5.54 -13.13
N TRP A 59 4.79 -5.60 -13.23
CA TRP A 59 3.90 -5.12 -12.16
C TRP A 59 4.11 -5.89 -10.85
N TRP A 60 4.42 -7.19 -10.93
CA TRP A 60 4.77 -7.99 -9.77
C TRP A 60 6.01 -7.44 -9.05
N ARG A 61 7.04 -7.08 -9.78
CA ARG A 61 8.25 -6.48 -9.21
C ARG A 61 7.98 -5.08 -8.64
N GLU A 62 7.28 -4.25 -9.39
CA GLU A 62 7.01 -2.85 -9.03
C GLU A 62 6.09 -2.72 -7.81
N VAL A 63 5.06 -3.53 -7.68
CA VAL A 63 4.17 -3.47 -6.51
C VAL A 63 4.89 -3.86 -5.22
N ASN A 64 5.85 -4.77 -5.29
CA ASN A 64 6.68 -5.11 -4.13
C ASN A 64 7.60 -3.96 -3.73
N LEU A 65 8.09 -3.16 -4.67
CA LEU A 65 8.85 -1.96 -4.35
C LEU A 65 8.03 -0.97 -3.49
N VAL A 66 6.77 -0.78 -3.82
CA VAL A 66 5.89 0.12 -3.04
C VAL A 66 5.68 -0.36 -1.60
N ARG A 67 5.83 -1.66 -1.35
CA ARG A 67 5.81 -2.24 0.01
C ARG A 67 7.04 -1.82 0.83
N LEU A 68 8.19 -1.64 0.17
CA LEU A 68 9.46 -1.33 0.80
C LEU A 68 9.73 0.17 0.91
N ALA A 69 9.30 0.95 -0.09
CA ALA A 69 9.68 2.35 -0.26
C ALA A 69 8.44 3.27 -0.39
N PRO A 70 8.59 4.58 -0.08
CA PRO A 70 9.68 5.23 0.66
C PRO A 70 9.61 4.94 2.17
N VAL A 71 8.42 4.59 2.69
CA VAL A 71 8.16 4.15 4.07
C VAL A 71 7.78 2.68 4.02
N THR A 72 8.47 1.84 4.77
CA THR A 72 8.18 0.41 4.77
C THR A 72 6.77 0.12 5.30
N HIS A 73 6.21 -0.99 4.87
CA HIS A 73 4.90 -1.44 5.35
C HIS A 73 4.86 -1.58 6.87
N GLN A 74 5.94 -2.11 7.47
CA GLN A 74 6.07 -2.27 8.92
C GLN A 74 6.07 -0.94 9.66
N MET A 75 6.77 0.07 9.13
CA MET A 75 6.76 1.43 9.71
C MET A 75 5.38 2.07 9.62
N ALA A 76 4.67 1.88 8.52
CA ALA A 76 3.29 2.37 8.37
C ALA A 76 2.35 1.71 9.39
N LEU A 77 2.46 0.39 9.58
CA LEU A 77 1.70 -0.34 10.61
C LEU A 77 2.06 0.12 12.03
N ALA A 78 3.35 0.30 12.32
CA ALA A 78 3.80 0.81 13.62
C ALA A 78 3.24 2.22 13.89
N PHE A 79 3.23 3.09 12.89
CA PHE A 79 2.63 4.43 13.00
C PHE A 79 1.13 4.33 13.33
N ILE A 80 0.38 3.50 12.62
CA ILE A 80 -1.05 3.28 12.88
C ILE A 80 -1.25 2.73 14.31
N GLY A 81 -0.47 1.74 14.71
CA GLY A 81 -0.52 1.18 16.07
C GLY A 81 -0.37 2.25 17.13
N GLN A 82 0.62 3.12 16.99
CA GLN A 82 0.89 4.18 17.96
C GLN A 82 -0.17 5.28 17.96
N HIS A 83 -0.51 5.82 16.79
CA HIS A 83 -1.29 7.06 16.69
C HIS A 83 -2.81 6.82 16.57
N VAL A 84 -3.23 5.62 16.19
CA VAL A 84 -4.66 5.27 16.08
C VAL A 84 -5.10 4.37 17.21
N LEU A 85 -4.29 3.36 17.55
CA LEU A 85 -4.64 2.36 18.58
C LEU A 85 -4.05 2.66 19.96
N GLY A 86 -3.23 3.70 20.10
CA GLY A 86 -2.61 4.06 21.37
C GLY A 86 -1.58 3.04 21.89
N MET A 87 -1.02 2.22 21.00
CA MET A 87 -0.01 1.23 21.38
C MET A 87 1.33 1.90 21.75
N PRO A 88 2.12 1.31 22.64
CA PRO A 88 3.44 1.85 22.97
C PRO A 88 4.37 1.80 21.75
N LYS A 89 5.30 2.73 21.71
CA LYS A 89 6.34 2.77 20.68
C LYS A 89 7.24 1.53 20.78
N SER A 90 7.47 0.86 19.68
CA SER A 90 8.21 -0.40 19.63
C SER A 90 9.69 -0.25 19.30
N TYR A 91 10.13 0.95 18.93
CA TYR A 91 11.52 1.28 18.57
C TYR A 91 11.86 2.73 18.88
#